data_cba7e13d3d34f5ed3864875a03bd661c
#
_entry.id   cba7e13d3d34f5ed3864875a03bd661c
#
_cell.length_a   1.000
_cell.length_b   1.000
_cell.length_c   1.000
_cell.angle_alpha   90.00
_cell.angle_beta   90.00
_cell.angle_gamma   90.00
#
_symmetry.space_group_name_H-M   'P 1'
#
loop_
_entity.id
_entity.type
_entity.pdbx_description
1 polymer ?
#
loop_
_entity_poly.entity_id
_entity_poly.type
_entity_poly.pdbx_seq_one_letter_code
_entity_poly.pdbx_strand_id
1 'polypeptide(L)'
;MGDELFQYISPVPFSQFGGAIVRFSSLTKKLIKNINNDDVDVEFSFYDDGKLVGLRKNPKRFSGKVYMLVSHFTFSAAAGISWAFKYFKMGTVVGEESGGMNVSFGEFVPFTLPCSKLVARASCKKFYQYGAKESDIHGTLPDYKVPAKDALDFTINLIEKGGK
;
A
#
# COMPACT_ATOMS: atom_id res chain seq x y z
N MET A 1 10.75 -2.79 -0.90
CA MET A 1 10.74 -4.27 -0.69
C MET A 1 9.94 -4.98 -1.78
N GLY A 2 8.72 -4.57 -2.08
CA GLY A 2 7.90 -5.15 -3.17
C GLY A 2 8.50 -4.95 -4.57
N ASP A 3 9.26 -3.88 -4.79
CA ASP A 3 9.82 -3.57 -6.11
C ASP A 3 10.74 -4.67 -6.65
N GLU A 4 11.55 -5.30 -5.82
CA GLU A 4 12.38 -6.41 -6.25
C GLU A 4 11.55 -7.61 -6.68
N LEU A 5 10.50 -7.97 -5.94
CA LEU A 5 9.59 -9.04 -6.31
C LEU A 5 8.90 -8.72 -7.65
N PHE A 6 8.44 -7.48 -7.81
CA PHE A 6 7.72 -7.06 -9.01
C PHE A 6 8.60 -7.08 -10.26
N GLN A 7 9.92 -6.94 -10.13
CA GLN A 7 10.85 -7.14 -11.26
C GLN A 7 10.81 -8.55 -11.84
N TYR A 8 10.31 -9.53 -11.09
CA TYR A 8 10.20 -10.92 -11.56
C TYR A 8 8.83 -11.26 -12.12
N ILE A 9 7.77 -10.56 -11.70
CA ILE A 9 6.39 -10.96 -12.02
C ILE A 9 5.60 -9.89 -12.78
N SER A 10 5.99 -8.60 -12.73
CA SER A 10 5.22 -7.55 -13.38
C SER A 10 5.34 -7.61 -14.90
N PRO A 11 4.23 -7.55 -15.65
CA PRO A 11 4.26 -7.48 -17.11
C PRO A 11 4.60 -6.09 -17.65
N VAL A 12 4.50 -5.05 -16.82
CA VAL A 12 4.66 -3.63 -17.17
C VAL A 12 5.46 -2.88 -16.12
N PRO A 13 6.03 -1.70 -16.44
CA PRO A 13 6.55 -0.79 -15.43
C PRO A 13 5.52 -0.51 -14.33
N PHE A 14 5.94 -0.39 -13.09
CA PHE A 14 5.06 -0.34 -11.92
C PHE A 14 5.50 0.71 -10.89
N SER A 15 4.63 1.05 -9.98
CA SER A 15 4.92 1.79 -8.75
C SER A 15 4.01 1.29 -7.62
N GLN A 16 4.50 1.31 -6.39
CA GLN A 16 3.68 1.00 -5.22
C GLN A 16 3.08 2.25 -4.59
N PHE A 17 3.76 3.38 -4.71
CA PHE A 17 3.47 4.60 -4.00
C PHE A 17 3.08 5.71 -4.96
N GLY A 18 1.95 6.37 -4.71
CA GLY A 18 1.45 7.48 -5.53
C GLY A 18 1.80 8.84 -4.95
N GLY A 19 1.96 8.94 -3.64
CA GLY A 19 2.27 10.20 -2.99
C GLY A 19 1.78 10.27 -1.55
N ALA A 20 2.01 11.42 -0.94
CA ALA A 20 1.47 11.73 0.39
C ALA A 20 1.18 13.22 0.55
N ILE A 21 0.24 13.51 1.43
CA ILE A 21 0.01 14.82 2.00
C ILE A 21 0.58 14.80 3.41
N VAL A 22 1.44 15.74 3.73
CA VAL A 22 2.10 15.86 5.04
C VAL A 22 1.65 17.15 5.69
N ARG A 23 1.14 17.05 6.92
CA ARG A 23 0.80 18.23 7.72
C ARG A 23 1.91 18.50 8.72
N PHE A 24 2.47 19.70 8.64
CA PHE A 24 3.46 20.19 9.58
C PHE A 24 2.77 20.98 10.70
N SER A 25 3.14 20.66 11.93
CA SER A 25 2.72 21.33 13.15
C SER A 25 3.91 21.49 14.08
N SER A 26 3.76 22.21 15.16
CA SER A 26 4.81 22.33 16.21
C SER A 26 5.25 20.98 16.77
N LEU A 27 4.36 19.95 16.75
CA LEU A 27 4.68 18.60 17.15
C LEU A 27 5.47 17.85 16.08
N THR A 28 5.06 17.96 14.82
CA THR A 28 5.72 17.24 13.70
C THR A 28 7.12 17.78 13.43
N LYS A 29 7.36 19.06 13.63
CA LYS A 29 8.71 19.67 13.53
C LYS A 29 9.77 18.97 14.37
N LYS A 30 9.40 18.47 15.54
CA LYS A 30 10.34 17.77 16.43
C LYS A 30 10.76 16.40 15.87
N LEU A 31 9.97 15.81 14.98
CA LEU A 31 10.16 14.46 14.46
C LEU A 31 10.76 14.44 13.05
N ILE A 32 10.43 15.43 12.23
CA ILE A 32 10.89 15.51 10.85
C ILE A 32 12.08 16.47 10.79
N LYS A 33 13.28 15.91 10.65
CA LYS A 33 14.51 16.69 10.46
C LYS A 33 14.44 17.44 9.12
N ASN A 34 14.97 18.68 9.08
CA ASN A 34 15.07 19.55 7.90
C ASN A 34 13.78 20.30 7.48
N ILE A 35 12.90 20.58 8.42
CA ILE A 35 11.82 21.55 8.21
C ILE A 35 12.30 22.92 8.70
N ASN A 36 12.13 23.96 7.88
CA ASN A 36 12.40 25.34 8.26
C ASN A 36 11.44 25.78 9.39
N ASN A 37 11.91 26.70 10.24
CA ASN A 37 11.12 27.12 11.41
C ASN A 37 9.80 27.83 11.06
N ASP A 38 9.66 28.30 9.84
CA ASP A 38 8.47 29.04 9.38
C ASP A 38 7.35 28.13 8.82
N ASP A 39 7.66 26.83 8.60
CA ASP A 39 6.72 25.85 8.04
C ASP A 39 5.82 25.23 9.14
N VAL A 40 5.08 26.06 9.92
CA VAL A 40 4.09 25.59 10.89
C VAL A 40 2.69 25.78 10.35
N ASP A 41 1.81 24.80 10.58
CA ASP A 41 0.44 24.74 10.09
C ASP A 41 0.32 24.77 8.55
N VAL A 42 1.36 24.28 7.88
CA VAL A 42 1.41 24.15 6.42
C VAL A 42 1.17 22.69 6.03
N GLU A 43 0.44 22.50 4.96
CA GLU A 43 0.21 21.21 4.33
C GLU A 43 1.05 21.12 3.05
N PHE A 44 1.87 20.07 2.96
CA PHE A 44 2.66 19.79 1.77
C PHE A 44 2.16 18.52 1.10
N SER A 45 1.85 18.64 -0.18
CA SER A 45 1.50 17.48 -1.01
C SER A 45 2.69 17.14 -1.89
N PHE A 46 3.05 15.88 -1.94
CA PHE A 46 3.96 15.37 -2.94
C PHE A 46 3.38 14.08 -3.54
N TYR A 47 3.40 14.03 -4.85
CA TYR A 47 2.97 12.86 -5.60
C TYR A 47 4.13 12.39 -6.44
N ASP A 48 4.28 11.09 -6.57
CA ASP A 48 5.24 10.50 -7.49
C ASP A 48 4.60 10.46 -8.89
N ASP A 49 4.51 11.67 -9.48
CA ASP A 49 3.78 11.95 -10.73
C ASP A 49 4.28 11.07 -11.89
N GLY A 50 3.84 9.81 -11.89
CA GLY A 50 4.06 8.92 -13.00
C GLY A 50 5.46 8.30 -13.08
N LYS A 51 6.31 8.43 -12.07
CA LYS A 51 7.58 7.71 -12.02
C LYS A 51 7.36 6.23 -11.79
N LEU A 52 7.19 5.52 -12.89
CA LEU A 52 7.15 4.08 -12.86
C LEU A 52 8.58 3.50 -12.76
N VAL A 53 8.72 2.48 -11.94
CA VAL A 53 9.93 1.66 -11.91
C VAL A 53 9.97 0.84 -13.19
N GLY A 54 10.95 1.14 -14.05
CA GLY A 54 11.15 0.42 -15.30
C GLY A 54 11.53 -1.05 -15.07
N LEU A 55 11.13 -1.90 -15.98
CA LEU A 55 11.49 -3.31 -15.93
C LEU A 55 12.97 -3.50 -16.32
N ARG A 56 13.71 -4.20 -15.47
CA ARG A 56 15.09 -4.61 -15.77
C ARG A 56 15.10 -5.80 -16.74
N LYS A 57 16.14 -5.92 -17.57
CA LYS A 57 16.39 -7.14 -18.31
C LYS A 57 16.65 -8.27 -17.32
N ASN A 58 15.73 -9.24 -17.25
CA ASN A 58 15.78 -10.31 -16.26
C ASN A 58 15.47 -11.65 -16.93
N PRO A 59 16.48 -12.53 -17.17
CA PRO A 59 16.26 -13.84 -17.76
C PRO A 59 15.50 -14.81 -16.85
N LYS A 60 15.39 -14.49 -15.55
CA LYS A 60 14.65 -15.28 -14.56
C LYS A 60 13.24 -14.75 -14.30
N ARG A 61 12.71 -13.91 -15.21
CA ARG A 61 11.34 -13.42 -15.08
C ARG A 61 10.36 -14.59 -15.12
N PHE A 62 9.45 -14.62 -14.16
CA PHE A 62 8.41 -15.62 -14.11
C PHE A 62 7.31 -15.31 -15.16
N SER A 63 6.97 -16.28 -15.99
CA SER A 63 5.97 -16.16 -17.06
C SER A 63 4.67 -16.91 -16.77
N GLY A 64 4.59 -17.61 -15.64
CA GLY A 64 3.40 -18.33 -15.21
C GLY A 64 2.34 -17.42 -14.58
N LYS A 65 1.19 -18.00 -14.26
CA LYS A 65 0.13 -17.30 -13.50
C LYS A 65 0.56 -17.09 -12.05
N VAL A 66 0.36 -15.89 -11.55
CA VAL A 66 0.66 -15.52 -10.16
C VAL A 66 -0.65 -15.26 -9.43
N TYR A 67 -0.76 -15.77 -8.21
CA TYR A 67 -1.90 -15.56 -7.34
C TYR A 67 -1.42 -14.93 -6.04
N MET A 68 -2.14 -13.91 -5.58
CA MET A 68 -1.86 -13.23 -4.32
C MET A 68 -3.02 -13.47 -3.35
N LEU A 69 -2.71 -14.05 -2.21
CA LEU A 69 -3.70 -14.26 -1.15
C LEU A 69 -3.73 -13.05 -0.23
N VAL A 70 -4.91 -12.51 0.02
CA VAL A 70 -5.15 -11.34 0.87
C VAL A 70 -6.25 -11.61 1.88
N SER A 71 -6.18 -10.92 3.01
CA SER A 71 -7.21 -10.98 4.04
C SER A 71 -7.35 -9.63 4.75
N HIS A 72 -8.32 -9.51 5.63
CA HIS A 72 -8.47 -8.32 6.48
C HIS A 72 -7.25 -8.07 7.39
N PHE A 73 -6.33 -9.03 7.56
CA PHE A 73 -5.05 -8.84 8.23
C PHE A 73 -3.93 -8.32 7.31
N THR A 74 -4.19 -8.16 6.02
CA THR A 74 -3.23 -7.56 5.08
C THR A 74 -3.18 -6.06 5.28
N PHE A 75 -2.10 -5.54 5.91
CA PHE A 75 -2.00 -4.14 6.34
C PHE A 75 -0.71 -3.47 5.88
N SER A 76 -0.70 -2.13 5.91
CA SER A 76 0.47 -1.28 5.69
C SER A 76 1.16 -1.62 4.36
N ALA A 77 2.46 -1.90 4.37
CA ALA A 77 3.23 -2.24 3.16
C ALA A 77 2.65 -3.43 2.39
N ALA A 78 2.08 -4.43 3.09
CA ALA A 78 1.45 -5.58 2.44
C ALA A 78 0.18 -5.19 1.67
N ALA A 79 -0.61 -4.27 2.22
CA ALA A 79 -1.76 -3.70 1.50
C ALA A 79 -1.33 -2.90 0.27
N GLY A 80 -0.26 -2.09 0.38
CA GLY A 80 0.30 -1.38 -0.76
C GLY A 80 0.82 -2.31 -1.86
N ILE A 81 1.46 -3.42 -1.48
CA ILE A 81 1.89 -4.45 -2.42
C ILE A 81 0.68 -5.08 -3.11
N SER A 82 -0.38 -5.40 -2.36
CA SER A 82 -1.58 -6.03 -2.93
C SER A 82 -2.33 -5.09 -3.89
N TRP A 83 -2.40 -3.81 -3.56
CA TRP A 83 -2.95 -2.81 -4.46
C TRP A 83 -2.16 -2.71 -5.76
N ALA A 84 -0.83 -2.52 -5.69
CA ALA A 84 0.02 -2.41 -6.86
C ALA A 84 -0.03 -3.68 -7.72
N PHE A 85 -0.02 -4.86 -7.09
CA PHE A 85 -0.17 -6.14 -7.78
C PHE A 85 -1.45 -6.19 -8.63
N LYS A 86 -2.57 -5.80 -8.05
CA LYS A 86 -3.86 -5.73 -8.75
C LYS A 86 -3.89 -4.62 -9.80
N TYR A 87 -3.47 -3.42 -9.44
CA TYR A 87 -3.48 -2.23 -10.31
C TYR A 87 -2.70 -2.47 -11.61
N PHE A 88 -1.50 -3.04 -11.50
CA PHE A 88 -0.64 -3.36 -12.65
C PHE A 88 -0.90 -4.74 -13.27
N LYS A 89 -1.98 -5.40 -12.88
CA LYS A 89 -2.42 -6.68 -13.45
C LYS A 89 -1.33 -7.76 -13.44
N MET A 90 -0.59 -7.86 -12.32
CA MET A 90 0.50 -8.82 -12.17
C MET A 90 0.00 -10.26 -11.97
N GLY A 91 -1.28 -10.45 -11.66
CA GLY A 91 -1.89 -11.75 -11.44
C GLY A 91 -3.29 -11.62 -10.84
N THR A 92 -3.76 -12.68 -10.20
CA THR A 92 -5.08 -12.78 -9.60
C THR A 92 -5.02 -12.63 -8.09
N VAL A 93 -5.88 -11.80 -7.52
CA VAL A 93 -6.01 -11.60 -6.07
C VAL A 93 -7.16 -12.45 -5.54
N VAL A 94 -6.89 -13.27 -4.52
CA VAL A 94 -7.87 -14.20 -3.93
C VAL A 94 -7.95 -13.95 -2.42
N GLY A 95 -9.13 -14.00 -1.85
CA GLY A 95 -9.32 -13.90 -0.40
C GLY A 95 -10.37 -12.89 0.02
N GLU A 96 -10.09 -12.17 1.07
CA GLU A 96 -10.93 -11.08 1.60
C GLU A 96 -10.35 -9.72 1.20
N GLU A 97 -11.15 -8.66 1.31
CA GLU A 97 -10.64 -7.30 1.18
C GLU A 97 -9.50 -7.06 2.18
N SER A 98 -8.40 -6.42 1.75
CA SER A 98 -7.31 -6.07 2.67
C SER A 98 -7.77 -5.08 3.73
N GLY A 99 -7.28 -5.24 4.96
CA GLY A 99 -7.63 -4.32 6.06
C GLY A 99 -6.90 -2.98 5.96
N GLY A 100 -5.78 -2.92 5.26
CA GLY A 100 -5.10 -1.66 4.94
C GLY A 100 -5.73 -0.99 3.72
N MET A 101 -6.09 0.29 3.89
CA MET A 101 -6.74 1.09 2.85
C MET A 101 -5.74 1.60 1.81
N ASN A 102 -6.22 1.84 0.58
CA ASN A 102 -5.44 2.36 -0.54
C ASN A 102 -5.14 3.87 -0.39
N VAL A 103 -6.02 4.58 0.31
CA VAL A 103 -5.75 5.90 0.87
C VAL A 103 -5.78 5.76 2.39
N SER A 104 -4.66 5.99 3.04
CA SER A 104 -4.49 5.66 4.46
C SER A 104 -3.72 6.74 5.21
N PHE A 105 -3.78 6.68 6.54
CA PHE A 105 -3.08 7.60 7.42
C PHE A 105 -1.95 6.88 8.15
N GLY A 106 -0.81 7.55 8.31
CA GLY A 106 0.35 7.01 9.00
C GLY A 106 1.31 8.09 9.47
N GLU A 107 2.53 7.68 9.86
CA GLU A 107 3.51 8.57 10.46
C GLU A 107 2.96 9.24 11.71
N PHE A 108 2.99 8.52 12.83
CA PHE A 108 2.35 8.96 14.07
C PHE A 108 3.25 9.85 14.91
N VAL A 109 2.68 10.96 15.38
CA VAL A 109 3.28 11.87 16.35
C VAL A 109 2.72 11.55 17.72
N PRO A 110 3.56 11.16 18.71
CA PRO A 110 3.10 10.98 20.07
C PRO A 110 2.95 12.31 20.78
N PHE A 111 1.91 12.43 21.60
CA PHE A 111 1.73 13.55 22.53
C PHE A 111 1.08 13.06 23.82
N THR A 112 1.33 13.78 24.91
CA THR A 112 0.77 13.46 26.22
C THR A 112 -0.42 14.36 26.53
N LEU A 113 -1.54 13.75 26.90
CA LEU A 113 -2.72 14.48 27.32
C LEU A 113 -2.45 15.20 28.65
N PRO A 114 -2.79 16.49 28.77
CA PRO A 114 -2.36 17.29 29.93
C PRO A 114 -2.97 16.85 31.25
N CYS A 115 -4.21 16.39 31.26
CA CYS A 115 -4.91 15.97 32.48
C CYS A 115 -4.63 14.51 32.86
N SER A 116 -4.96 13.57 31.95
CA SER A 116 -4.84 12.13 32.22
C SER A 116 -3.44 11.56 32.14
N LYS A 117 -2.48 12.32 31.59
CA LYS A 117 -1.10 11.89 31.30
C LYS A 117 -1.00 10.70 30.35
N LEU A 118 -2.09 10.28 29.73
CA LEU A 118 -2.07 9.24 28.72
C LEU A 118 -1.32 9.70 27.47
N VAL A 119 -0.55 8.79 26.88
CA VAL A 119 0.12 9.03 25.59
C VAL A 119 -0.85 8.70 24.46
N ALA A 120 -1.19 9.70 23.69
CA ALA A 120 -1.95 9.56 22.45
C ALA A 120 -1.03 9.70 21.23
N ARG A 121 -1.53 9.28 20.07
CA ARG A 121 -0.81 9.40 18.79
C ARG A 121 -1.74 9.97 17.75
N ALA A 122 -1.23 10.90 16.94
CA ALA A 122 -1.94 11.44 15.79
C ALA A 122 -1.13 11.21 14.53
N SER A 123 -1.79 10.85 13.44
CA SER A 123 -1.15 10.76 12.14
C SER A 123 -0.89 12.15 11.56
N CYS A 124 0.27 12.34 10.95
CA CYS A 124 0.62 13.58 10.25
C CYS A 124 0.77 13.40 8.74
N LYS A 125 0.60 12.18 8.22
CA LYS A 125 0.64 11.89 6.79
C LYS A 125 -0.61 11.14 6.34
N LYS A 126 -1.09 11.52 5.17
CA LYS A 126 -2.08 10.80 4.38
C LYS A 126 -1.38 10.25 3.15
N PHE A 127 -1.37 8.95 3.01
CA PHE A 127 -0.68 8.22 1.95
C PHE A 127 -1.65 7.79 0.85
N TYR A 128 -1.19 7.85 -0.38
CA TYR A 128 -1.90 7.36 -1.55
C TYR A 128 -1.09 6.25 -2.21
N GLN A 129 -1.71 5.13 -2.47
CA GLN A 129 -1.15 4.13 -3.36
C GLN A 129 -1.14 4.68 -4.79
N TYR A 130 -0.30 4.11 -5.67
CA TYR A 130 -0.22 4.61 -7.05
C TYR A 130 -1.58 4.53 -7.75
N GLY A 131 -2.02 5.64 -8.33
CA GLY A 131 -3.31 5.74 -9.01
C GLY A 131 -4.55 5.73 -8.13
N ALA A 132 -4.41 5.66 -6.79
CA ALA A 132 -5.53 5.75 -5.86
C ALA A 132 -6.10 7.17 -5.82
N LYS A 133 -7.43 7.27 -5.73
CA LYS A 133 -8.19 8.52 -5.62
C LYS A 133 -8.64 8.72 -4.18
N GLU A 134 -9.05 9.94 -3.82
CA GLU A 134 -9.62 10.26 -2.50
C GLU A 134 -10.77 9.33 -2.06
N SER A 135 -11.53 8.82 -3.00
CA SER A 135 -12.63 7.88 -2.76
C SER A 135 -12.18 6.46 -2.42
N ASP A 136 -10.89 6.12 -2.65
CA ASP A 136 -10.37 4.77 -2.46
C ASP A 136 -9.97 4.52 -0.98
N ILE A 137 -10.89 4.87 -0.09
CA ILE A 137 -10.77 4.67 1.37
C ILE A 137 -11.08 3.25 1.82
N HIS A 138 -10.97 2.30 0.94
CA HIS A 138 -11.14 0.86 1.16
C HIS A 138 -9.82 0.11 0.90
N GLY A 139 -9.79 -1.16 1.23
CA GLY A 139 -8.66 -2.04 0.97
C GLY A 139 -8.59 -2.52 -0.48
N THR A 140 -7.61 -3.35 -0.79
CA THR A 140 -7.55 -4.05 -2.07
C THR A 140 -8.66 -5.10 -2.13
N LEU A 141 -9.59 -4.92 -3.07
CA LEU A 141 -10.66 -5.88 -3.31
C LEU A 141 -10.11 -7.10 -4.06
N PRO A 142 -10.37 -8.34 -3.61
CA PRO A 142 -9.95 -9.54 -4.33
C PRO A 142 -10.73 -9.72 -5.63
N ASP A 143 -10.15 -10.48 -6.58
CA ASP A 143 -10.83 -10.90 -7.81
C ASP A 143 -11.76 -12.09 -7.52
N TYR A 144 -11.36 -12.96 -6.59
CA TYR A 144 -12.20 -14.01 -6.03
C TYR A 144 -12.36 -13.79 -4.53
N LYS A 145 -13.58 -13.43 -4.13
CA LYS A 145 -13.90 -13.21 -2.72
C LYS A 145 -14.14 -14.56 -2.03
N VAL A 146 -13.20 -14.94 -1.18
CA VAL A 146 -13.17 -16.22 -0.46
C VAL A 146 -12.77 -15.95 0.99
N PRO A 147 -13.35 -16.64 1.99
CA PRO A 147 -12.88 -16.52 3.37
C PRO A 147 -11.38 -16.82 3.46
N ALA A 148 -10.64 -16.05 4.28
CA ALA A 148 -9.18 -16.14 4.35
C ALA A 148 -8.67 -17.56 4.64
N LYS A 149 -9.39 -18.32 5.49
CA LYS A 149 -9.07 -19.70 5.84
C LYS A 149 -9.15 -20.67 4.65
N ASP A 150 -9.97 -20.37 3.66
CA ASP A 150 -10.25 -21.22 2.49
C ASP A 150 -9.49 -20.77 1.25
N ALA A 151 -8.84 -19.57 1.30
CA ALA A 151 -8.26 -18.91 0.13
C ALA A 151 -7.13 -19.74 -0.53
N LEU A 152 -6.32 -20.43 0.25
CA LEU A 152 -5.23 -21.27 -0.26
C LEU A 152 -5.78 -22.47 -1.05
N ASP A 153 -6.67 -23.23 -0.44
CA ASP A 153 -7.25 -24.44 -1.06
C ASP A 153 -8.08 -24.08 -2.29
N PHE A 154 -8.83 -22.97 -2.22
CA PHE A 154 -9.53 -22.43 -3.38
C PHE A 154 -8.57 -22.11 -4.52
N THR A 155 -7.44 -21.47 -4.22
CA THR A 155 -6.45 -21.10 -5.23
C THR A 155 -5.77 -22.32 -5.85
N ILE A 156 -5.42 -23.32 -5.07
CA ILE A 156 -4.87 -24.59 -5.57
C ILE A 156 -5.86 -25.24 -6.52
N ASN A 157 -7.12 -25.38 -6.13
CA ASN A 157 -8.17 -25.92 -6.99
C ASN A 157 -8.37 -25.11 -8.29
N LEU A 158 -8.21 -23.79 -8.22
CA LEU A 158 -8.29 -22.92 -9.40
C LEU A 158 -7.14 -23.17 -10.37
N ILE A 159 -5.94 -23.38 -9.85
CA ILE A 159 -4.74 -23.73 -10.65
C ILE A 159 -4.91 -25.08 -11.32
N GLU A 160 -5.32 -26.12 -10.57
CA GLU A 160 -5.52 -27.48 -11.08
C GLU A 160 -6.59 -27.56 -12.18
N LYS A 161 -7.66 -26.78 -12.08
CA LYS A 161 -8.72 -26.67 -13.08
C LYS A 161 -8.33 -25.81 -14.29
N GLY A 162 -7.07 -25.44 -14.41
CA GLY A 162 -6.53 -24.71 -15.54
C GLY A 162 -6.74 -23.19 -15.51
N GLY A 163 -7.23 -22.64 -14.38
CA GLY A 163 -7.34 -21.20 -14.13
C GLY A 163 -7.88 -20.42 -15.34
N LYS A 164 -9.17 -20.62 -15.66
CA LYS A 164 -9.85 -19.84 -16.71
C LYS A 164 -10.12 -18.43 -16.24
#